data_adcd49209bce7d08238d4cf42cf590d2
#
_entry.id   adcd49209bce7d08238d4cf42cf590d2
#
_cell.length_a   1.000
_cell.length_b   1.000
_cell.length_c   1.000
_cell.angle_alpha   90.00
_cell.angle_beta   90.00
_cell.angle_gamma   90.00
#
_symmetry.space_group_name_H-M   'P 1'
#
loop_
_entity.id
_entity.type
_entity.pdbx_description
1 polymer ?
#
loop_
_entity_poly.entity_id
_entity_poly.type
_entity_poly.pdbx_seq_one_letter_code
_entity_poly.pdbx_strand_id
1 'polypeptide(L)'
;MDKQYDVVVVGAGNGGLSAAAYLAKAGKKVLVLEKHNLPGGCATSFVRGNYEFEATLHEMCQMGRGVDGEPLGAVRKLLDGYGLDVEWIPINESFCTTVTDPDMPYDVEMPLGVQEFIDEMERQVPGSRVSMTTVMELARRAARRAGNLADRKSVV
;
A
#
# COMPACT_ATOMS: atom_id res chain seq x y z
N MET A 1 -14.32 39.57 -6.54
CA MET A 1 -15.03 38.61 -5.64
C MET A 1 -13.97 37.99 -4.76
N ASP A 2 -13.99 38.29 -3.48
CA ASP A 2 -13.10 37.68 -2.51
C ASP A 2 -13.48 36.20 -2.34
N LYS A 3 -12.52 35.32 -2.65
CA LYS A 3 -12.71 33.88 -2.46
C LYS A 3 -12.60 33.59 -0.97
N GLN A 4 -13.69 33.24 -0.34
CA GLN A 4 -13.70 32.79 1.05
C GLN A 4 -13.56 31.28 1.11
N TYR A 5 -12.64 30.81 1.95
CA TYR A 5 -12.43 29.41 2.27
C TYR A 5 -12.72 29.15 3.74
N ASP A 6 -13.28 27.98 4.06
CA ASP A 6 -13.53 27.56 5.44
C ASP A 6 -12.26 27.07 6.11
N VAL A 7 -11.37 26.44 5.32
CA VAL A 7 -10.13 25.82 5.80
C VAL A 7 -8.99 26.04 4.80
N VAL A 8 -7.81 26.31 5.33
CA VAL A 8 -6.55 26.31 4.57
C VAL A 8 -5.67 25.17 5.04
N VAL A 9 -5.27 24.30 4.12
CA VAL A 9 -4.32 23.22 4.35
C VAL A 9 -2.98 23.60 3.74
N VAL A 10 -1.92 23.56 4.53
CA VAL A 10 -0.57 23.89 4.08
C VAL A 10 0.23 22.61 3.90
N GLY A 11 0.65 22.34 2.66
CA GLY A 11 1.33 21.15 2.22
C GLY A 11 0.37 20.12 1.58
N ALA A 12 0.68 19.70 0.34
CA ALA A 12 -0.08 18.70 -0.42
C ALA A 12 0.63 17.33 -0.43
N GLY A 13 1.23 16.93 0.68
CA GLY A 13 1.64 15.54 0.92
C GLY A 13 0.43 14.67 1.31
N ASN A 14 0.64 13.37 1.51
CA ASN A 14 -0.44 12.40 1.80
C ASN A 14 -1.36 12.83 2.95
N GLY A 15 -0.80 13.37 4.04
CA GLY A 15 -1.58 13.86 5.18
C GLY A 15 -2.44 15.07 4.83
N GLY A 16 -1.86 16.06 4.15
CA GLY A 16 -2.56 17.28 3.72
C GLY A 16 -3.66 16.98 2.71
N LEU A 17 -3.38 16.15 1.71
CA LEU A 17 -4.36 15.73 0.71
C LEU A 17 -5.52 14.94 1.35
N SER A 18 -5.22 14.02 2.26
CA SER A 18 -6.24 13.25 2.99
C SER A 18 -7.14 14.14 3.83
N ALA A 19 -6.56 15.09 4.56
CA ALA A 19 -7.31 16.05 5.37
C ALA A 19 -8.20 16.96 4.49
N ALA A 20 -7.62 17.48 3.39
CA ALA A 20 -8.35 18.33 2.46
C ALA A 20 -9.51 17.59 1.80
N ALA A 21 -9.29 16.37 1.34
CA ALA A 21 -10.33 15.53 0.73
C ALA A 21 -11.47 15.21 1.72
N TYR A 22 -11.12 14.87 2.96
CA TYR A 22 -12.11 14.61 4.00
C TYR A 22 -12.98 15.83 4.30
N LEU A 23 -12.35 16.99 4.46
CA LEU A 23 -13.06 18.25 4.74
C LEU A 23 -13.92 18.69 3.54
N ALA A 24 -13.39 18.56 2.31
CA ALA A 24 -14.16 18.86 1.11
C ALA A 24 -15.40 17.95 0.97
N LYS A 25 -15.24 16.65 1.26
CA LYS A 25 -16.37 15.70 1.30
C LYS A 25 -17.40 16.07 2.35
N ALA A 26 -16.98 16.68 3.47
CA ALA A 26 -17.89 17.23 4.50
C ALA A 26 -18.49 18.58 4.11
N GLY A 27 -18.36 19.02 2.86
CA GLY A 27 -18.96 20.25 2.34
C GLY A 27 -18.19 21.54 2.66
N LYS A 28 -16.96 21.44 3.17
CA LYS A 28 -16.13 22.61 3.44
C LYS A 28 -15.43 23.11 2.18
N LYS A 29 -15.31 24.45 2.05
CA LYS A 29 -14.49 25.08 1.02
C LYS A 29 -13.04 25.05 1.47
N VAL A 30 -12.22 24.19 0.87
CA VAL A 30 -10.82 23.98 1.27
C VAL A 30 -9.88 24.59 0.25
N LEU A 31 -8.87 25.32 0.74
CA LEU A 31 -7.72 25.75 -0.03
C LEU A 31 -6.51 24.93 0.39
N VAL A 32 -5.84 24.30 -0.58
CA VAL A 32 -4.55 23.64 -0.35
C VAL A 32 -3.44 24.50 -0.92
N LEU A 33 -2.42 24.77 -0.09
CA LEU A 33 -1.23 25.49 -0.48
C LEU A 33 -0.04 24.51 -0.50
N GLU A 34 0.62 24.42 -1.64
CA GLU A 34 1.82 23.59 -1.82
C GLU A 34 2.97 24.43 -2.37
N LYS A 35 4.18 24.28 -1.80
CA LYS A 35 5.37 24.99 -2.25
C LYS A 35 6.07 24.31 -3.42
N HIS A 36 5.89 23.01 -3.58
CA HIS A 36 6.43 22.24 -4.70
C HIS A 36 5.55 22.44 -5.93
N ASN A 37 6.09 22.21 -7.11
CA ASN A 37 5.35 22.32 -8.37
C ASN A 37 4.35 21.17 -8.62
N LEU A 38 4.46 20.09 -7.84
CA LEU A 38 3.57 18.91 -7.89
C LEU A 38 3.08 18.56 -6.48
N PRO A 39 1.82 18.12 -6.32
CA PRO A 39 1.34 17.55 -5.09
C PRO A 39 1.91 16.14 -4.87
N GLY A 40 1.78 15.61 -3.64
CA GLY A 40 2.19 14.25 -3.27
C GLY A 40 3.27 14.21 -2.18
N GLY A 41 4.06 15.27 -2.02
CA GLY A 41 5.14 15.32 -1.04
C GLY A 41 6.21 14.26 -1.32
N CYS A 42 6.52 13.38 -0.35
CA CYS A 42 7.49 12.29 -0.54
C CYS A 42 6.99 11.19 -1.50
N ALA A 43 5.69 11.14 -1.81
CA ALA A 43 5.09 10.19 -2.73
C ALA A 43 4.88 10.78 -4.14
N THR A 44 5.57 11.87 -4.45
CA THR A 44 5.47 12.49 -5.79
C THR A 44 6.33 11.73 -6.78
N SER A 45 5.71 11.21 -7.85
CA SER A 45 6.43 10.75 -9.03
C SER A 45 6.96 11.92 -9.85
N PHE A 46 7.97 11.69 -10.67
CA PHE A 46 8.55 12.73 -11.52
C PHE A 46 9.04 12.15 -12.85
N VAL A 47 9.11 13.03 -13.85
CA VAL A 47 9.56 12.66 -15.20
C VAL A 47 10.91 13.29 -15.50
N ARG A 48 11.80 12.56 -16.15
CA ARG A 48 13.07 13.03 -16.71
C ARG A 48 13.23 12.52 -18.13
N GLY A 49 13.14 13.39 -19.10
CA GLY A 49 13.12 13.00 -20.51
C GLY A 49 11.90 12.14 -20.81
N ASN A 50 12.12 10.92 -21.29
CA ASN A 50 11.07 9.93 -21.59
C ASN A 50 10.82 8.92 -20.46
N TYR A 51 11.42 9.11 -19.29
CA TYR A 51 11.34 8.17 -18.17
C TYR A 51 10.53 8.77 -17.03
N GLU A 52 9.61 7.99 -16.50
CA GLU A 52 8.88 8.29 -15.27
C GLU A 52 9.50 7.51 -14.11
N PHE A 53 9.63 8.19 -12.96
CA PHE A 53 10.23 7.64 -11.76
C PHE A 53 9.22 7.72 -10.62
N GLU A 54 9.02 6.59 -9.97
CA GLU A 54 8.29 6.50 -8.71
C GLU A 54 9.28 6.54 -7.55
N ALA A 55 9.10 7.47 -6.63
CA ALA A 55 10.09 7.73 -5.58
C ALA A 55 9.96 6.78 -4.37
N THR A 56 8.77 6.22 -4.11
CA THR A 56 8.51 5.54 -2.83
C THR A 56 7.67 4.26 -2.94
N LEU A 57 6.43 4.36 -3.33
CA LEU A 57 5.46 3.25 -3.25
C LEU A 57 5.28 2.60 -4.61
N HIS A 58 5.96 1.48 -4.82
CA HIS A 58 5.80 0.69 -6.05
C HIS A 58 4.65 -0.31 -5.93
N GLU A 59 4.34 -0.75 -4.71
CA GLU A 59 3.32 -1.75 -4.44
C GLU A 59 2.47 -1.37 -3.23
N MET A 60 1.19 -1.71 -3.27
CA MET A 60 0.27 -1.48 -2.16
C MET A 60 -0.48 -2.77 -1.84
N CYS A 61 -0.37 -3.22 -0.60
CA CYS A 61 -1.12 -4.39 -0.14
C CYS A 61 -2.60 -4.05 0.14
N GLN A 62 -3.45 -5.08 0.06
CA GLN A 62 -4.88 -5.00 0.39
C GLN A 62 -5.69 -4.04 -0.50
N MET A 63 -5.24 -3.80 -1.73
CA MET A 63 -5.96 -2.95 -2.68
C MET A 63 -7.03 -3.71 -3.48
N GLY A 64 -7.08 -5.04 -3.36
CA GLY A 64 -8.09 -5.89 -3.98
C GLY A 64 -9.46 -5.83 -3.30
N ARG A 65 -10.34 -6.70 -3.76
CA ARG A 65 -11.67 -6.93 -3.18
C ARG A 65 -11.79 -8.38 -2.72
N GLY A 66 -12.55 -8.59 -1.65
CA GLY A 66 -12.96 -9.92 -1.21
C GLY A 66 -13.93 -10.59 -2.18
N VAL A 67 -14.26 -11.84 -1.91
CA VAL A 67 -15.23 -12.62 -2.71
C VAL A 67 -16.65 -12.04 -2.69
N ASP A 68 -16.96 -11.22 -1.70
CA ASP A 68 -18.20 -10.47 -1.53
C ASP A 68 -18.19 -9.11 -2.27
N GLY A 69 -17.07 -8.77 -2.93
CA GLY A 69 -16.86 -7.49 -3.61
C GLY A 69 -16.44 -6.34 -2.69
N GLU A 70 -16.38 -6.56 -1.37
CA GLU A 70 -15.97 -5.53 -0.43
C GLU A 70 -14.46 -5.25 -0.48
N PRO A 71 -14.03 -3.99 -0.32
CA PRO A 71 -12.62 -3.63 -0.33
C PRO A 71 -11.87 -4.26 0.84
N LEU A 72 -10.70 -4.88 0.58
CA LEU A 72 -9.93 -5.61 1.58
C LEU A 72 -9.23 -4.68 2.59
N GLY A 73 -8.80 -3.48 2.16
CA GLY A 73 -7.99 -2.61 3.00
C GLY A 73 -8.59 -1.21 3.22
N ALA A 74 -8.08 -0.53 4.24
CA ALA A 74 -8.55 0.80 4.62
C ALA A 74 -8.31 1.86 3.53
N VAL A 75 -7.17 1.78 2.83
CA VAL A 75 -6.86 2.72 1.73
C VAL A 75 -7.83 2.51 0.57
N ARG A 76 -8.10 1.26 0.19
CA ARG A 76 -9.09 0.96 -0.84
C ARG A 76 -10.48 1.49 -0.47
N LYS A 77 -10.93 1.26 0.78
CA LYS A 77 -12.21 1.78 1.30
C LYS A 77 -12.28 3.30 1.23
N LEU A 78 -11.17 3.96 1.56
CA LEU A 78 -11.07 5.42 1.51
C LEU A 78 -11.25 5.94 0.08
N LEU A 79 -10.52 5.37 -0.88
CA LEU A 79 -10.56 5.77 -2.29
C LEU A 79 -11.94 5.50 -2.92
N ASP A 80 -12.50 4.32 -2.69
CA ASP A 80 -13.87 3.98 -3.11
C ASP A 80 -14.89 4.96 -2.49
N GLY A 81 -14.69 5.30 -1.22
CA GLY A 81 -15.51 6.26 -0.50
C GLY A 81 -15.45 7.68 -1.09
N TYR A 82 -14.39 8.07 -1.75
CA TYR A 82 -14.27 9.34 -2.48
C TYR A 82 -14.78 9.23 -3.92
N GLY A 83 -15.16 8.05 -4.39
CA GLY A 83 -15.60 7.83 -5.77
C GLY A 83 -14.44 7.94 -6.78
N LEU A 84 -13.22 7.66 -6.33
CA LEU A 84 -12.06 7.66 -7.21
C LEU A 84 -11.99 6.35 -7.97
N ASP A 85 -11.98 6.45 -9.29
CA ASP A 85 -11.76 5.32 -10.19
C ASP A 85 -10.25 5.17 -10.43
N VAL A 86 -9.66 4.18 -9.78
CA VAL A 86 -8.23 3.87 -9.89
C VAL A 86 -8.08 2.44 -10.38
N GLU A 87 -7.40 2.26 -11.50
CA GLU A 87 -7.02 0.95 -11.99
C GLU A 87 -5.95 0.33 -11.10
N TRP A 88 -6.23 -0.87 -10.60
CA TRP A 88 -5.31 -1.64 -9.76
C TRP A 88 -4.82 -2.85 -10.51
N ILE A 89 -3.55 -2.87 -10.82
CA ILE A 89 -2.91 -3.98 -11.52
C ILE A 89 -2.42 -4.98 -10.46
N PRO A 90 -2.93 -6.23 -10.44
CA PRO A 90 -2.45 -7.23 -9.50
C PRO A 90 -1.02 -7.65 -9.84
N ILE A 91 -0.21 -7.78 -8.81
CA ILE A 91 1.12 -8.39 -8.88
C ILE A 91 0.94 -9.87 -8.54
N ASN A 92 1.53 -10.76 -9.32
CA ASN A 92 1.33 -12.20 -9.19
C ASN A 92 2.38 -12.89 -8.32
N GLU A 93 3.47 -12.21 -8.02
CA GLU A 93 4.58 -12.67 -7.19
C GLU A 93 4.70 -11.84 -5.91
N SER A 94 5.25 -12.46 -4.86
CA SER A 94 5.56 -11.78 -3.62
C SER A 94 6.84 -10.95 -3.74
N PHE A 95 7.87 -11.56 -4.31
CA PHE A 95 9.12 -10.91 -4.70
C PHE A 95 9.95 -11.84 -5.59
N CYS A 96 10.87 -11.25 -6.34
CA CYS A 96 11.90 -11.98 -7.09
C CYS A 96 13.26 -11.72 -6.48
N THR A 97 14.10 -12.75 -6.42
CA THR A 97 15.50 -12.62 -5.99
C THR A 97 16.41 -13.20 -7.06
N THR A 98 17.26 -12.35 -7.59
CA THR A 98 18.29 -12.75 -8.56
C THR A 98 19.67 -12.50 -7.95
N VAL A 99 20.47 -13.55 -7.83
CA VAL A 99 21.88 -13.48 -7.43
C VAL A 99 22.73 -13.81 -8.63
N THR A 100 23.58 -12.89 -9.01
CA THR A 100 24.45 -12.99 -10.21
C THR A 100 25.86 -13.46 -9.87
N ASP A 101 26.09 -13.98 -8.66
CA ASP A 101 27.37 -14.56 -8.27
C ASP A 101 27.66 -15.78 -9.16
N PRO A 102 28.81 -15.83 -9.88
CA PRO A 102 29.14 -16.94 -10.74
C PRO A 102 29.25 -18.29 -10.02
N ASP A 103 29.62 -18.27 -8.73
CA ASP A 103 29.82 -19.47 -7.92
C ASP A 103 28.51 -19.98 -7.30
N MET A 104 27.50 -19.11 -7.16
CA MET A 104 26.18 -19.44 -6.63
C MET A 104 25.08 -18.64 -7.34
N PRO A 105 24.84 -18.88 -8.63
CA PRO A 105 23.75 -18.20 -9.32
C PRO A 105 22.39 -18.65 -8.76
N TYR A 106 21.54 -17.69 -8.50
CA TYR A 106 20.23 -17.94 -7.91
C TYR A 106 19.19 -17.01 -8.53
N ASP A 107 18.12 -17.57 -9.03
CA ASP A 107 17.00 -16.81 -9.60
C ASP A 107 15.69 -17.47 -9.18
N VAL A 108 14.93 -16.77 -8.36
CA VAL A 108 13.69 -17.28 -7.76
C VAL A 108 12.61 -16.21 -7.75
N GLU A 109 11.46 -16.60 -8.22
CA GLU A 109 10.21 -15.88 -8.09
C GLU A 109 9.39 -16.52 -6.96
N MET A 110 9.11 -15.75 -5.91
CA MET A 110 8.34 -16.21 -4.77
C MET A 110 6.84 -15.95 -5.01
N PRO A 111 6.01 -17.01 -4.98
CA PRO A 111 4.60 -16.89 -5.28
C PRO A 111 3.82 -16.16 -4.17
N LEU A 112 2.65 -15.63 -4.54
CA LEU A 112 1.64 -15.21 -3.59
C LEU A 112 0.96 -16.43 -2.97
N GLY A 113 0.43 -16.22 -1.75
CA GLY A 113 -0.23 -17.31 -1.02
C GLY A 113 0.72 -17.94 0.01
N VAL A 114 0.17 -18.23 1.18
CA VAL A 114 1.01 -18.74 2.30
C VAL A 114 1.48 -20.16 2.04
N GLN A 115 0.62 -21.00 1.48
CA GLN A 115 0.97 -22.38 1.22
C GLN A 115 1.94 -22.50 0.05
N GLU A 116 1.67 -21.77 -1.02
CA GLU A 116 2.50 -21.67 -2.21
C GLU A 116 3.90 -21.15 -1.86
N PHE A 117 3.97 -20.14 -1.00
CA PHE A 117 5.22 -19.60 -0.49
C PHE A 117 6.01 -20.65 0.32
N ILE A 118 5.35 -21.41 1.20
CA ILE A 118 6.00 -22.45 2.00
C ILE A 118 6.50 -23.58 1.09
N ASP A 119 5.71 -23.96 0.09
CA ASP A 119 6.07 -25.01 -0.86
C ASP A 119 7.28 -24.62 -1.71
N GLU A 120 7.32 -23.37 -2.18
CA GLU A 120 8.46 -22.82 -2.91
C GLU A 120 9.71 -22.73 -2.03
N MET A 121 9.58 -22.27 -0.80
CA MET A 121 10.69 -22.26 0.16
C MET A 121 11.25 -23.67 0.41
N GLU A 122 10.39 -24.67 0.55
CA GLU A 122 10.83 -26.05 0.71
C GLU A 122 11.55 -26.57 -0.54
N ARG A 123 11.10 -26.14 -1.73
CA ARG A 123 11.77 -26.49 -2.99
C ARG A 123 13.17 -25.89 -3.09
N GLN A 124 13.32 -24.65 -2.67
CA GLN A 124 14.60 -23.92 -2.71
C GLN A 124 15.56 -24.37 -1.59
N VAL A 125 15.00 -24.58 -0.39
CA VAL A 125 15.75 -24.93 0.82
C VAL A 125 15.07 -26.16 1.46
N PRO A 126 15.44 -27.37 1.07
CA PRO A 126 14.86 -28.60 1.64
C PRO A 126 14.98 -28.66 3.17
N GLY A 127 13.89 -28.99 3.83
CA GLY A 127 13.77 -29.02 5.29
C GLY A 127 13.29 -27.69 5.93
N SER A 128 13.02 -26.66 5.14
CA SER A 128 12.56 -25.35 5.64
C SER A 128 11.08 -25.32 6.02
N ARG A 129 10.26 -26.26 5.56
CA ARG A 129 8.81 -26.29 5.71
C ARG A 129 8.31 -26.04 7.14
N VAL A 130 8.89 -26.75 8.11
CA VAL A 130 8.45 -26.64 9.52
C VAL A 130 8.70 -25.25 10.07
N SER A 131 9.89 -24.71 9.80
CA SER A 131 10.26 -23.36 10.25
C SER A 131 9.40 -22.28 9.58
N MET A 132 9.17 -22.38 8.27
CA MET A 132 8.35 -21.45 7.52
C MET A 132 6.89 -21.49 7.96
N THR A 133 6.32 -22.67 8.18
CA THR A 133 4.96 -22.82 8.72
C THR A 133 4.84 -22.11 10.08
N THR A 134 5.80 -22.32 10.96
CA THR A 134 5.83 -21.68 12.29
C THR A 134 5.90 -20.14 12.19
N VAL A 135 6.75 -19.62 11.33
CA VAL A 135 6.88 -18.16 11.09
C VAL A 135 5.56 -17.59 10.58
N MET A 136 4.94 -18.22 9.58
CA MET A 136 3.68 -17.73 9.00
C MET A 136 2.53 -17.78 10.01
N GLU A 137 2.47 -18.80 10.87
CA GLU A 137 1.49 -18.84 11.96
C GLU A 137 1.69 -17.74 13.00
N LEU A 138 2.94 -17.47 13.39
CA LEU A 138 3.28 -16.38 14.29
C LEU A 138 2.90 -15.03 13.69
N ALA A 139 3.21 -14.80 12.43
CA ALA A 139 2.84 -13.58 11.70
C ALA A 139 1.31 -13.38 11.67
N ARG A 140 0.55 -14.45 11.38
CA ARG A 140 -0.93 -14.40 11.41
C ARG A 140 -1.47 -14.07 12.80
N ARG A 141 -0.91 -14.67 13.85
CA ARG A 141 -1.32 -14.36 15.24
C ARG A 141 -1.03 -12.90 15.60
N ALA A 142 0.14 -12.40 15.21
CA ALA A 142 0.52 -11.00 15.43
C ALA A 142 -0.43 -10.04 14.70
N ALA A 143 -0.71 -10.28 13.43
CA ALA A 143 -1.63 -9.48 12.62
C ALA A 143 -3.04 -9.42 13.20
N ARG A 144 -3.60 -10.57 13.63
CA ARG A 144 -4.90 -10.63 14.30
C ARG A 144 -4.94 -9.82 15.60
N ARG A 145 -3.88 -9.88 16.40
CA ARG A 145 -3.78 -9.08 17.64
C ARG A 145 -3.67 -7.59 17.36
N ALA A 146 -2.90 -7.20 16.34
CA ALA A 146 -2.78 -5.81 15.92
C ALA A 146 -4.11 -5.26 15.39
N GLY A 147 -4.86 -6.01 14.57
CA GLY A 147 -6.19 -5.65 14.11
C GLY A 147 -7.17 -5.44 15.26
N ASN A 148 -7.22 -6.38 16.23
CA ASN A 148 -8.08 -6.25 17.40
C ASN A 148 -7.72 -5.05 18.31
N LEU A 149 -6.47 -4.60 18.30
CA LEU A 149 -6.03 -3.41 19.03
C LEU A 149 -6.44 -2.11 18.30
N ALA A 150 -6.43 -2.13 16.97
CA ALA A 150 -6.90 -1.00 16.17
C ALA A 150 -8.41 -0.78 16.34
N ASP A 151 -9.21 -1.86 16.33
CA ASP A 151 -10.66 -1.80 16.54
C ASP A 151 -11.04 -1.27 17.95
N ARG A 152 -10.24 -1.58 18.98
CA ARG A 152 -10.48 -1.07 20.35
C ARG A 152 -10.20 0.41 20.51
N LYS A 153 -9.37 1.02 19.64
CA LYS A 153 -9.05 2.45 19.69
C LYS A 153 -10.05 3.33 18.92
N SER A 154 -10.91 2.74 18.10
CA SER A 154 -11.96 3.45 17.36
C SER A 154 -13.25 3.66 18.17
N VAL A 155 -13.27 3.30 19.45
CA VAL A 155 -14.43 3.41 20.36
C VAL A 155 -14.21 4.49 21.45
N VAL A 156 -13.41 5.52 21.16
CA VAL A 156 -13.29 6.70 22.04
C VAL A 156 -13.68 7.94 21.27
#